data_68ed3b23e289bbdab952c069db67861e
#
_entry.id   68ed3b23e289bbdab952c069db67861e
#
_cell.length_a   1.000
_cell.length_b   1.000
_cell.length_c   1.000
_cell.angle_alpha   90.00
_cell.angle_beta   90.00
_cell.angle_gamma   90.00
#
_symmetry.space_group_name_H-M   'P 1'
#
loop_
_entity.id
_entity.type
_entity.pdbx_description
1 polymer ?
#
loop_
_entity_poly.entity_id
_entity_poly.type
_entity_poly.pdbx_seq_one_letter_code
_entity_poly.pdbx_strand_id
1 'polypeptide(L)'
;MSYCYTADRSNNIEDFGVTTGRQEAQYPCAFVYNSNETRNGTFASPNYPGLYPRDTECHYFFNGQLNERVHLHFHFFDVEGVSPCEAVSASDFVEFSNYMSRDRKYSRHCGQQKEFDVESDRKFFRVTFKSNGRYDGTGFNASYVFMDEEGNYTTKPPSNASTLKGGMALVMLFVSLLLFGRVSL
;
A
#
# COMPACT_ATOMS: atom_id res chain seq x y z
N MET A 1 -18.11 20.68 -23.68
CA MET A 1 -16.78 21.27 -23.57
C MET A 1 -15.82 20.12 -23.31
N SER A 2 -14.98 19.83 -24.31
CA SER A 2 -14.04 18.71 -24.24
C SER A 2 -12.80 19.19 -23.46
N TYR A 3 -12.59 18.67 -22.25
CA TYR A 3 -11.33 18.89 -21.56
C TYR A 3 -10.30 17.92 -22.15
N CYS A 4 -9.46 18.43 -23.06
CA CYS A 4 -8.23 17.73 -23.40
C CYS A 4 -7.31 17.79 -22.18
N TYR A 5 -7.17 16.67 -21.48
CA TYR A 5 -6.08 16.46 -20.55
C TYR A 5 -4.79 16.34 -21.36
N THR A 6 -4.05 17.43 -21.45
CA THR A 6 -2.64 17.36 -21.82
C THR A 6 -1.93 16.70 -20.64
N ALA A 7 -1.44 15.48 -20.81
CA ALA A 7 -0.60 14.81 -19.85
C ALA A 7 0.69 15.63 -19.65
N ASP A 8 0.66 16.55 -18.69
CA ASP A 8 1.87 17.14 -18.14
C ASP A 8 2.53 16.06 -17.28
N ARG A 9 3.80 15.75 -17.57
CA ARG A 9 4.55 14.67 -16.91
C ARG A 9 5.09 15.09 -15.52
N SER A 10 4.34 15.84 -14.78
CA SER A 10 4.58 16.01 -13.36
C SER A 10 3.81 14.89 -12.63
N ASN A 11 4.53 13.82 -12.28
CA ASN A 11 4.00 12.68 -11.52
C ASN A 11 3.59 13.14 -10.11
N ASN A 12 2.40 13.72 -9.98
CA ASN A 12 1.88 14.13 -8.68
C ASN A 12 0.72 13.20 -8.30
N ILE A 13 0.74 12.69 -7.07
CA ILE A 13 -0.34 11.85 -6.49
C ILE A 13 -1.71 12.54 -6.68
N GLU A 14 -1.74 13.86 -6.62
CA GLU A 14 -2.94 14.68 -6.78
C GLU A 14 -3.61 14.53 -8.16
N ASP A 15 -2.86 14.18 -9.22
CA ASP A 15 -3.39 14.05 -10.57
C ASP A 15 -4.42 12.92 -10.72
N PHE A 16 -4.36 11.93 -9.83
CA PHE A 16 -5.30 10.80 -9.80
C PHE A 16 -6.32 10.91 -8.66
N GLY A 17 -6.27 11.97 -7.85
CA GLY A 17 -7.12 12.12 -6.67
C GLY A 17 -6.87 11.07 -5.58
N VAL A 18 -5.78 10.28 -5.66
CA VAL A 18 -5.37 9.34 -4.63
C VAL A 18 -4.45 10.05 -3.65
N THR A 19 -4.87 10.11 -2.39
CA THR A 19 -4.21 10.89 -1.35
C THR A 19 -3.40 10.03 -0.36
N THR A 20 -3.34 8.73 -0.56
CA THR A 20 -2.68 7.77 0.33
C THR A 20 -1.62 6.96 -0.42
N GLY A 21 -0.67 6.42 0.33
CA GLY A 21 0.45 5.70 -0.24
C GLY A 21 1.56 6.61 -0.76
N ARG A 22 2.70 6.03 -1.04
CA ARG A 22 3.83 6.72 -1.67
C ARG A 22 3.83 6.43 -3.17
N GLN A 23 3.85 7.46 -3.99
CA GLN A 23 3.87 7.29 -5.44
C GLN A 23 5.14 6.58 -5.93
N GLU A 24 4.98 5.62 -6.85
CA GLU A 24 6.07 4.91 -7.49
C GLU A 24 6.34 5.50 -8.89
N ALA A 25 7.50 6.11 -9.06
CA ALA A 25 7.82 6.89 -10.26
C ALA A 25 7.96 6.05 -11.55
N GLN A 26 8.05 4.73 -11.46
CA GLN A 26 8.16 3.85 -12.63
C GLN A 26 6.85 3.71 -13.42
N TYR A 27 5.73 4.06 -12.80
CA TYR A 27 4.40 3.93 -13.38
C TYR A 27 3.68 5.27 -13.34
N PRO A 28 2.85 5.59 -14.35
CA PRO A 28 2.05 6.81 -14.32
C PRO A 28 1.10 6.91 -13.14
N CYS A 29 0.51 5.76 -12.74
CA CYS A 29 -0.39 5.66 -11.61
C CYS A 29 0.01 4.44 -10.76
N ALA A 30 0.81 4.64 -9.72
CA ALA A 30 1.18 3.57 -8.80
C ALA A 30 1.49 4.09 -7.41
N PHE A 31 1.06 3.33 -6.39
CA PHE A 31 1.12 3.70 -4.99
C PHE A 31 1.67 2.53 -4.18
N VAL A 32 2.59 2.82 -3.28
CA VAL A 32 3.27 1.84 -2.45
C VAL A 32 2.89 2.04 -0.98
N TYR A 33 2.56 0.95 -0.33
CA TYR A 33 2.23 0.85 1.08
C TYR A 33 3.18 -0.15 1.74
N ASN A 34 3.96 0.30 2.70
CA ASN A 34 4.95 -0.52 3.38
C ASN A 34 4.57 -0.72 4.85
N SER A 35 4.63 -1.96 5.33
CA SER A 35 4.26 -2.27 6.71
C SER A 35 5.21 -1.67 7.76
N ASN A 36 6.43 -1.33 7.38
CA ASN A 36 7.38 -0.62 8.24
C ASN A 36 7.08 0.88 8.37
N GLU A 37 6.30 1.46 7.47
CA GLU A 37 5.87 2.86 7.49
C GLU A 37 4.50 2.98 8.19
N THR A 38 3.52 2.22 7.71
CA THR A 38 2.15 2.20 8.26
C THR A 38 1.59 0.78 8.28
N ARG A 39 1.00 0.38 9.42
CA ARG A 39 0.43 -0.96 9.60
C ARG A 39 -0.94 -1.15 9.00
N ASN A 40 -1.69 -0.07 8.91
CA ASN A 40 -3.05 -0.04 8.36
C ASN A 40 -3.32 1.33 7.75
N GLY A 41 -4.36 1.39 6.96
CA GLY A 41 -4.81 2.63 6.34
C GLY A 41 -5.93 2.39 5.34
N THR A 42 -6.18 3.36 4.50
CA THR A 42 -7.17 3.29 3.43
C THR A 42 -6.53 3.54 2.07
N PHE A 43 -7.17 3.02 1.03
CA PHE A 43 -6.83 3.33 -0.35
C PHE A 43 -8.10 3.32 -1.20
N ALA A 44 -8.08 4.01 -2.32
CA ALA A 44 -9.25 4.15 -3.17
C ALA A 44 -8.85 4.16 -4.65
N SER A 45 -9.83 3.93 -5.52
CA SER A 45 -9.66 4.16 -6.95
C SER A 45 -9.39 5.64 -7.25
N PRO A 46 -8.81 5.95 -8.41
CA PRO A 46 -8.65 7.34 -8.83
C PRO A 46 -9.95 8.13 -8.74
N ASN A 47 -9.86 9.36 -8.25
CA ASN A 47 -10.95 10.32 -8.16
C ASN A 47 -12.15 9.92 -7.27
N TYR A 48 -12.04 8.82 -6.49
CA TYR A 48 -13.11 8.44 -5.55
C TYR A 48 -13.39 9.60 -4.54
N PRO A 49 -14.65 9.94 -4.23
CA PRO A 49 -15.92 9.31 -4.61
C PRO A 49 -16.54 9.81 -5.93
N GLY A 50 -15.80 10.52 -6.79
CA GLY A 50 -16.21 10.86 -8.14
C GLY A 50 -16.03 9.69 -9.10
N LEU A 51 -16.42 9.88 -10.37
CA LEU A 51 -16.20 8.89 -11.41
C LEU A 51 -14.71 8.75 -11.71
N TYR A 52 -14.23 7.52 -11.81
CA TYR A 52 -12.83 7.29 -12.13
C TYR A 52 -12.51 7.65 -13.60
N PRO A 53 -11.26 8.02 -13.92
CA PRO A 53 -10.86 8.32 -15.29
C PRO A 53 -10.88 7.06 -16.17
N ARG A 54 -11.19 7.27 -17.45
CA ARG A 54 -11.17 6.21 -18.48
C ARG A 54 -9.75 5.95 -18.95
N ASP A 55 -9.54 4.80 -19.60
CA ASP A 55 -8.26 4.37 -20.19
C ASP A 55 -7.09 4.47 -19.18
N THR A 56 -7.35 4.16 -17.92
CA THR A 56 -6.42 4.32 -16.82
C THR A 56 -6.06 2.97 -16.22
N GLU A 57 -4.78 2.79 -15.89
CA GLU A 57 -4.29 1.61 -15.16
C GLU A 57 -3.50 2.06 -13.94
N CYS A 58 -4.00 1.73 -12.74
CA CYS A 58 -3.37 2.06 -11.47
C CYS A 58 -2.96 0.81 -10.71
N HIS A 59 -1.80 0.89 -10.05
CA HIS A 59 -1.23 -0.19 -9.25
C HIS A 59 -1.10 0.24 -7.79
N TYR A 60 -1.50 -0.64 -6.88
CA TYR A 60 -1.32 -0.48 -5.46
C TYR A 60 -0.47 -1.64 -4.96
N PHE A 61 0.74 -1.34 -4.49
CA PHE A 61 1.71 -2.32 -4.05
C PHE A 61 1.77 -2.33 -2.52
N PHE A 62 1.42 -3.43 -1.92
CA PHE A 62 1.48 -3.64 -0.48
C PHE A 62 2.69 -4.53 -0.16
N ASN A 63 3.62 -4.01 0.63
CA ASN A 63 4.86 -4.67 1.00
C ASN A 63 4.90 -4.94 2.51
N GLY A 64 4.57 -6.15 2.91
CA GLY A 64 4.73 -6.64 4.27
C GLY A 64 6.17 -7.06 4.55
N GLN A 65 6.50 -7.20 5.83
CA GLN A 65 7.74 -7.83 6.28
C GLN A 65 7.63 -9.36 6.18
N LEU A 66 8.74 -10.03 6.50
CA LEU A 66 8.74 -11.49 6.59
C LEU A 66 7.66 -11.94 7.60
N ASN A 67 6.90 -12.97 7.23
CA ASN A 67 5.79 -13.52 8.01
C ASN A 67 4.59 -12.56 8.19
N GLU A 68 4.45 -11.59 7.31
CA GLU A 68 3.25 -10.76 7.23
C GLU A 68 2.43 -11.09 5.99
N ARG A 69 1.12 -10.90 6.13
CA ARG A 69 0.14 -10.92 5.05
C ARG A 69 -0.61 -9.60 5.01
N VAL A 70 -1.28 -9.34 3.92
CA VAL A 70 -2.10 -8.16 3.70
C VAL A 70 -3.56 -8.58 3.66
N HIS A 71 -4.36 -7.99 4.52
CA HIS A 71 -5.81 -8.08 4.48
C HIS A 71 -6.39 -6.79 3.94
N LEU A 72 -7.24 -6.87 2.94
CA LEU A 72 -7.96 -5.77 2.33
C LEU A 72 -9.45 -5.94 2.61
N HIS A 73 -10.11 -4.87 3.04
CA HIS A 73 -11.56 -4.82 3.21
C HIS A 73 -12.14 -3.71 2.32
N PHE A 74 -12.95 -4.09 1.35
CA PHE A 74 -13.62 -3.18 0.43
C PHE A 74 -14.94 -2.73 1.04
N HIS A 75 -15.04 -1.46 1.43
CA HIS A 75 -16.24 -0.84 1.99
C HIS A 75 -17.25 -0.45 0.90
N PHE A 76 -16.73 -0.11 -0.27
CA PHE A 76 -17.51 0.30 -1.43
C PHE A 76 -16.85 -0.21 -2.71
N PHE A 77 -17.67 -0.71 -3.65
CA PHE A 77 -17.18 -1.20 -4.93
C PHE A 77 -18.23 -1.04 -6.03
N ASP A 78 -17.91 -0.19 -7.02
CA ASP A 78 -18.74 0.10 -8.20
C ASP A 78 -17.81 0.32 -9.42
N VAL A 79 -17.40 -0.77 -10.04
CA VAL A 79 -16.51 -0.80 -11.21
C VAL A 79 -17.30 -1.34 -12.41
N GLU A 80 -17.25 -0.64 -13.55
CA GLU A 80 -18.01 -1.02 -14.74
C GLU A 80 -17.80 -2.49 -15.09
N GLY A 81 -18.89 -3.17 -15.45
CA GLY A 81 -18.86 -4.54 -15.90
C GLY A 81 -19.91 -5.44 -15.27
N VAL A 82 -19.96 -6.66 -15.76
CA VAL A 82 -20.86 -7.73 -15.28
C VAL A 82 -20.03 -8.95 -14.93
N SER A 83 -20.17 -9.43 -13.70
CA SER A 83 -19.50 -10.66 -13.24
C SER A 83 -20.04 -11.89 -13.99
N PRO A 84 -19.17 -12.87 -14.37
CA PRO A 84 -17.75 -12.96 -14.12
C PRO A 84 -16.93 -12.04 -15.04
N CYS A 85 -15.95 -11.33 -14.47
CA CYS A 85 -15.09 -10.40 -15.18
C CYS A 85 -13.90 -11.13 -15.79
N GLU A 86 -14.13 -11.86 -16.85
CA GLU A 86 -13.07 -12.64 -17.48
C GLU A 86 -12.08 -11.78 -18.29
N ALA A 87 -10.91 -12.34 -18.57
CA ALA A 87 -9.86 -11.63 -19.31
C ALA A 87 -10.28 -11.23 -20.75
N VAL A 88 -11.29 -11.89 -21.29
CA VAL A 88 -11.86 -11.62 -22.63
C VAL A 88 -13.01 -10.61 -22.59
N SER A 89 -13.54 -10.29 -21.41
CA SER A 89 -14.55 -9.23 -21.27
C SER A 89 -13.90 -7.86 -21.50
N ALA A 90 -14.66 -6.95 -22.10
CA ALA A 90 -14.21 -5.57 -22.30
C ALA A 90 -14.47 -4.69 -21.05
N SER A 91 -14.82 -5.30 -19.92
CA SER A 91 -15.15 -4.62 -18.66
C SER A 91 -13.92 -4.00 -18.01
N ASP A 92 -14.16 -2.98 -17.21
CA ASP A 92 -13.22 -2.50 -16.24
C ASP A 92 -13.06 -3.55 -15.13
N PHE A 93 -11.96 -3.51 -14.39
CA PHE A 93 -11.75 -4.51 -13.36
C PHE A 93 -10.76 -4.06 -12.28
N VAL A 94 -10.89 -4.71 -11.14
CA VAL A 94 -9.86 -4.78 -10.11
C VAL A 94 -9.32 -6.20 -10.06
N GLU A 95 -8.01 -6.36 -10.17
CA GLU A 95 -7.30 -7.65 -10.17
C GLU A 95 -6.31 -7.70 -9.01
N PHE A 96 -6.24 -8.86 -8.36
CA PHE A 96 -5.34 -9.10 -7.23
C PHE A 96 -4.21 -10.05 -7.62
N SER A 97 -3.02 -9.88 -7.04
CA SER A 97 -1.88 -10.77 -7.29
C SER A 97 -0.91 -10.79 -6.12
N ASN A 98 -0.43 -11.98 -5.77
CA ASN A 98 0.68 -12.18 -4.82
C ASN A 98 2.07 -12.08 -5.48
N TYR A 99 2.14 -11.62 -6.74
CA TYR A 99 3.38 -11.56 -7.53
C TYR A 99 3.55 -10.19 -8.17
N MET A 100 4.80 -9.78 -8.29
CA MET A 100 5.15 -8.55 -8.98
C MET A 100 4.93 -8.69 -10.50
N SER A 101 5.20 -9.85 -11.09
CA SER A 101 4.97 -10.12 -12.50
C SER A 101 3.47 -10.28 -12.80
N ARG A 102 3.06 -9.83 -13.99
CA ARG A 102 1.65 -9.86 -14.44
C ARG A 102 1.23 -11.19 -15.07
N ASP A 103 2.13 -12.13 -15.18
CA ASP A 103 1.93 -13.42 -15.83
C ASP A 103 1.02 -14.38 -15.05
N ARG A 104 0.84 -14.14 -13.75
CA ARG A 104 -0.06 -14.91 -12.89
C ARG A 104 -1.35 -14.15 -12.66
N LYS A 105 -2.41 -14.65 -13.25
CA LYS A 105 -3.76 -14.07 -13.16
C LYS A 105 -4.47 -14.57 -11.91
N TYR A 106 -5.02 -13.65 -11.17
CA TYR A 106 -5.99 -13.91 -10.11
C TYR A 106 -7.38 -13.48 -10.53
N SER A 107 -8.36 -13.76 -9.68
CA SER A 107 -9.74 -13.36 -9.94
C SER A 107 -9.84 -11.85 -10.16
N ARG A 108 -10.63 -11.48 -11.15
CA ARG A 108 -11.03 -10.11 -11.42
C ARG A 108 -12.37 -9.82 -10.78
N HIS A 109 -12.51 -8.61 -10.29
CA HIS A 109 -13.74 -8.08 -9.73
C HIS A 109 -14.21 -6.91 -10.56
N CYS A 110 -15.51 -6.87 -10.87
CA CYS A 110 -16.20 -5.76 -11.53
C CYS A 110 -17.68 -5.76 -11.12
N GLY A 111 -18.44 -4.79 -11.62
CA GLY A 111 -19.84 -4.57 -11.24
C GLY A 111 -19.97 -3.92 -9.87
N GLN A 112 -21.20 -3.79 -9.43
CA GLN A 112 -21.49 -3.37 -8.06
C GLN A 112 -21.42 -4.58 -7.13
N GLN A 113 -20.62 -4.47 -6.09
CA GLN A 113 -20.47 -5.53 -5.08
C GLN A 113 -20.77 -4.97 -3.69
N LYS A 114 -21.28 -5.85 -2.83
CA LYS A 114 -21.33 -5.59 -1.37
C LYS A 114 -19.92 -5.59 -0.81
N GLU A 115 -19.78 -5.18 0.44
CA GLU A 115 -18.51 -5.29 1.18
C GLU A 115 -17.93 -6.71 1.08
N PHE A 116 -16.64 -6.79 0.85
CA PHE A 116 -15.93 -8.07 0.76
C PHE A 116 -14.47 -7.92 1.18
N ASP A 117 -13.86 -9.04 1.51
CA ASP A 117 -12.50 -9.14 1.97
C ASP A 117 -11.63 -9.89 0.96
N VAL A 118 -10.36 -9.51 0.88
CA VAL A 118 -9.34 -10.20 0.09
C VAL A 118 -8.07 -10.27 0.91
N GLU A 119 -7.47 -11.43 1.00
CA GLU A 119 -6.19 -11.63 1.70
C GLU A 119 -5.09 -12.07 0.74
N SER A 120 -3.88 -11.63 1.03
CA SER A 120 -2.69 -12.12 0.34
C SER A 120 -2.23 -13.46 0.94
N ASP A 121 -1.64 -14.32 0.11
CA ASP A 121 -0.98 -15.54 0.58
C ASP A 121 0.41 -15.26 1.17
N ARG A 122 0.97 -14.08 0.88
CA ARG A 122 2.37 -13.71 1.15
C ARG A 122 2.48 -12.24 1.54
N LYS A 123 3.69 -11.85 1.95
CA LYS A 123 4.03 -10.48 2.33
C LYS A 123 3.86 -9.42 1.23
N PHE A 124 3.88 -9.82 -0.04
CA PHE A 124 3.64 -8.93 -1.17
C PHE A 124 2.24 -9.12 -1.71
N PHE A 125 1.53 -8.02 -1.93
CA PHE A 125 0.23 -8.04 -2.59
C PHE A 125 0.11 -6.86 -3.54
N ARG A 126 -0.43 -7.11 -4.73
CA ARG A 126 -0.70 -6.08 -5.73
C ARG A 126 -2.19 -6.04 -6.04
N VAL A 127 -2.75 -4.85 -6.01
CA VAL A 127 -4.06 -4.54 -6.57
C VAL A 127 -3.84 -3.77 -7.87
N THR A 128 -4.46 -4.20 -8.95
CA THR A 128 -4.45 -3.49 -10.24
C THR A 128 -5.86 -3.08 -10.56
N PHE A 129 -6.11 -1.78 -10.65
CA PHE A 129 -7.32 -1.20 -11.21
C PHE A 129 -7.09 -0.88 -12.66
N LYS A 130 -8.05 -1.23 -13.53
CA LYS A 130 -7.97 -0.90 -14.95
C LYS A 130 -9.33 -0.52 -15.50
N SER A 131 -9.40 0.63 -16.16
CA SER A 131 -10.56 1.12 -16.89
C SER A 131 -10.33 1.13 -18.40
N ASN A 132 -11.42 0.97 -19.15
CA ASN A 132 -11.48 1.12 -20.59
C ASN A 132 -11.97 2.53 -20.99
N GLY A 133 -12.11 2.80 -22.30
CA GLY A 133 -12.53 4.11 -22.82
C GLY A 133 -14.06 4.30 -22.94
N ARG A 134 -14.89 3.42 -22.39
CA ARG A 134 -16.35 3.42 -22.66
C ARG A 134 -17.17 4.02 -21.53
N TYR A 135 -17.23 3.31 -20.41
CA TYR A 135 -18.04 3.65 -19.25
C TYR A 135 -17.17 3.75 -18.02
N ASP A 136 -17.63 4.49 -17.05
CA ASP A 136 -16.96 4.75 -15.80
C ASP A 136 -17.94 4.54 -14.64
N GLY A 137 -17.47 4.07 -13.52
CA GLY A 137 -18.19 3.95 -12.27
C GLY A 137 -17.58 4.85 -11.19
N THR A 138 -18.08 4.73 -9.98
CA THR A 138 -17.56 5.45 -8.82
C THR A 138 -16.25 4.83 -8.31
N GLY A 139 -15.94 3.59 -8.70
CA GLY A 139 -14.72 2.90 -8.32
C GLY A 139 -14.83 2.19 -6.98
N PHE A 140 -13.82 2.30 -6.14
CA PHE A 140 -13.79 1.62 -4.86
C PHE A 140 -13.14 2.45 -3.75
N ASN A 141 -13.51 2.10 -2.52
CA ASN A 141 -12.86 2.53 -1.30
C ASN A 141 -12.63 1.32 -0.41
N ALA A 142 -11.41 1.16 0.08
CA ALA A 142 -11.00 0.01 0.86
C ALA A 142 -10.05 0.40 1.99
N SER A 143 -9.99 -0.42 3.01
CA SER A 143 -8.95 -0.38 4.03
C SER A 143 -7.98 -1.55 3.85
N TYR A 144 -6.77 -1.37 4.33
CA TYR A 144 -5.76 -2.42 4.40
C TYR A 144 -5.19 -2.55 5.80
N VAL A 145 -4.74 -3.74 6.12
CA VAL A 145 -3.99 -4.02 7.33
C VAL A 145 -2.93 -5.10 7.08
N PHE A 146 -1.73 -4.90 7.62
CA PHE A 146 -0.69 -5.92 7.65
C PHE A 146 -0.83 -6.73 8.94
N MET A 147 -1.00 -8.05 8.78
CA MET A 147 -1.18 -9.01 9.87
C MET A 147 -0.01 -9.99 9.89
N ASP A 148 0.25 -10.61 11.04
CA ASP A 148 1.14 -11.77 11.10
C ASP A 148 0.47 -13.03 10.48
N GLU A 149 1.21 -14.11 10.35
CA GLU A 149 0.68 -15.37 9.79
C GLU A 149 -0.44 -15.98 10.63
N GLU A 150 -0.54 -15.64 11.91
CA GLU A 150 -1.61 -16.08 12.83
C GLU A 150 -2.88 -15.22 12.71
N GLY A 151 -2.85 -14.16 11.90
CA GLY A 151 -3.96 -13.24 11.71
C GLY A 151 -4.08 -12.17 12.81
N ASN A 152 -3.07 -12.05 13.67
CA ASN A 152 -3.06 -11.00 14.69
C ASN A 152 -2.55 -9.67 14.12
N TYR A 153 -3.16 -8.58 14.55
CA TYR A 153 -2.67 -7.23 14.25
C TYR A 153 -1.35 -7.01 15.01
N THR A 154 -0.24 -6.97 14.29
CA THR A 154 1.05 -6.71 14.92
C THR A 154 1.11 -5.25 15.37
N THR A 155 1.03 -5.04 16.69
CA THR A 155 1.18 -3.70 17.31
C THR A 155 2.65 -3.30 17.50
N LYS A 156 3.60 -4.05 16.94
CA LYS A 156 5.02 -3.77 17.12
C LYS A 156 5.35 -2.43 16.45
N PRO A 157 5.87 -1.46 17.18
CA PRO A 157 6.29 -0.19 16.60
C PRO A 157 7.40 -0.43 15.57
N PRO A 158 7.53 0.43 14.53
CA PRO A 158 8.58 0.32 13.54
C PRO A 158 9.94 0.26 14.23
N SER A 159 10.78 -0.67 13.79
CA SER A 159 12.08 -1.02 14.41
C SER A 159 13.19 0.02 14.25
N ASN A 160 12.87 1.30 14.16
CA ASN A 160 13.81 2.41 14.08
C ASN A 160 14.17 3.03 15.45
N ALA A 161 13.82 2.37 16.54
CA ALA A 161 14.41 2.70 17.84
C ALA A 161 15.74 1.94 17.98
N SER A 162 16.79 2.40 17.34
CA SER A 162 18.15 2.12 17.78
C SER A 162 18.30 2.72 19.16
N THR A 163 17.98 1.93 20.17
CA THR A 163 18.35 2.25 21.55
C THR A 163 19.86 2.35 21.58
N LEU A 164 20.36 3.57 21.70
CA LEU A 164 21.71 3.87 22.14
C LEU A 164 21.87 3.32 23.58
N LYS A 165 22.05 2.00 23.70
CA LYS A 165 22.60 1.36 24.90
C LYS A 165 24.10 1.29 24.71
N GLY A 166 24.78 2.38 25.04
CA GLY A 166 26.22 2.40 24.97
C GLY A 166 26.79 3.77 25.32
N GLY A 167 26.63 4.21 26.55
CA GLY A 167 27.17 5.50 26.94
C GLY A 167 27.29 5.79 28.42
N MET A 168 26.96 4.85 29.29
CA MET A 168 27.09 5.10 30.74
C MET A 168 28.07 4.18 31.49
N ALA A 169 28.78 3.30 30.81
CA ALA A 169 29.76 2.41 31.45
C ALA A 169 31.22 2.94 31.45
N LEU A 170 31.50 4.00 30.68
CA LEU A 170 32.88 4.53 30.59
C LEU A 170 33.18 5.76 31.45
N VAL A 171 32.18 6.36 32.09
CA VAL A 171 32.40 7.53 32.95
C VAL A 171 32.72 7.15 34.40
N MET A 172 32.43 5.93 34.86
CA MET A 172 32.71 5.49 36.23
C MET A 172 34.15 4.97 36.44
N LEU A 173 34.91 4.69 35.38
CA LEU A 173 36.30 4.19 35.49
C LEU A 173 37.33 5.30 35.59
N PHE A 174 36.99 6.56 35.26
CA PHE A 174 37.93 7.69 35.40
C PHE A 174 37.86 8.42 36.73
N VAL A 175 36.81 8.24 37.50
CA VAL A 175 36.67 8.87 38.81
C VAL A 175 37.41 8.09 39.93
N SER A 176 37.60 6.77 39.75
CA SER A 176 38.32 5.95 40.76
C SER A 176 39.86 6.06 40.66
N LEU A 177 40.41 6.56 39.55
CA LEU A 177 41.87 6.76 39.41
C LEU A 177 42.39 8.10 39.98
N LEU A 178 41.49 9.04 40.26
CA LEU A 178 41.88 10.35 40.83
C LEU A 178 41.82 10.41 42.36
N LEU A 179 41.27 9.37 43.02
CA LEU A 179 41.13 9.33 44.47
C LEU A 179 42.21 8.47 45.18
N PHE A 180 43.05 7.70 44.43
CA PHE A 180 44.10 6.88 45.03
C PHE A 180 45.54 7.35 44.72
N GLY A 181 45.72 8.56 44.19
CA GLY A 181 47.00 9.13 43.79
C GLY A 181 47.62 10.13 44.75
N ARG A 182 47.24 10.15 46.04
CA ARG A 182 47.88 11.02 47.04
C ARG A 182 48.06 10.30 48.38
N VAL A 183 48.99 9.38 48.46
CA VAL A 183 49.73 9.12 49.71
C VAL A 183 51.09 8.54 49.31
N SER A 184 52.16 9.30 49.43
CA SER A 184 53.47 8.97 49.90
C SER A 184 54.45 10.08 49.59
N LEU A 185 54.95 10.62 50.65
CA LEU A 185 56.12 11.43 50.96
C LEU A 185 55.90 12.90 51.11
#